data_51ca01715bdecbb6305675bd72a8b866
#
_entry.id   51ca01715bdecbb6305675bd72a8b866
#
_cell.length_a   1.000
_cell.length_b   1.000
_cell.length_c   1.000
_cell.angle_alpha   90.00
_cell.angle_beta   90.00
_cell.angle_gamma   90.00
#
_symmetry.space_group_name_H-M   'P 1'
#
loop_
_entity.id
_entity.type
_entity.pdbx_description
1 polymer ?
#
loop_
_entity_poly.entity_id
_entity_poly.type
_entity_poly.pdbx_seq_one_letter_code
_entity_poly.pdbx_strand_id
1 'polypeptide(L)'
;MKLSISVTALITLLFSSLHAKVEGPLDFTPPEGASVSFNGVGGIGMYSIDSADLGQTMMLTKIPGGAAMDQETLLKTMTDAFVTQMKAQEKLVGKLTPKNPRVKDFKGGSFSGKFVRFTLSSEALSSVNFTIFYLLSDGEDTWNATVTGDEGWSTECKKLLSSMKKK
;
A
#
# COMPACT_ATOMS: atom_id res chain seq x y z
N MET A 1 48.54 24.24 -23.44
CA MET A 1 47.09 23.93 -23.57
C MET A 1 46.70 22.99 -22.44
N LYS A 2 46.02 23.49 -21.40
CA LYS A 2 45.56 22.67 -20.26
C LYS A 2 44.13 22.27 -20.53
N LEU A 3 43.90 20.98 -20.73
CA LEU A 3 42.54 20.41 -20.83
C LEU A 3 41.95 20.38 -19.41
N SER A 4 41.08 21.32 -19.10
CA SER A 4 40.27 21.29 -17.90
C SER A 4 39.01 20.49 -18.23
N ILE A 5 39.05 19.20 -17.98
CA ILE A 5 37.82 18.34 -18.03
C ILE A 5 37.05 18.64 -16.78
N SER A 6 35.88 19.29 -16.97
CA SER A 6 34.99 19.65 -15.91
C SER A 6 34.42 18.38 -15.25
N VAL A 7 34.81 18.11 -14.00
CA VAL A 7 34.37 16.98 -13.17
C VAL A 7 32.84 17.01 -12.91
N THR A 8 32.22 18.14 -13.21
CA THR A 8 30.77 18.33 -13.01
C THR A 8 29.88 17.53 -13.96
N ALA A 9 30.40 17.15 -15.14
CA ALA A 9 29.67 16.37 -16.14
C ALA A 9 29.59 14.85 -15.82
N LEU A 10 30.47 14.35 -14.95
CA LEU A 10 30.52 12.92 -14.62
C LEU A 10 29.59 12.53 -13.46
N ILE A 11 29.15 13.49 -12.65
CA ILE A 11 28.27 13.22 -11.51
C ILE A 11 26.79 13.17 -11.91
N THR A 12 26.42 13.80 -13.03
CA THR A 12 25.01 13.82 -13.49
C THR A 12 24.57 12.53 -14.19
N LEU A 13 25.50 11.63 -14.52
CA LEU A 13 25.19 10.35 -15.19
C LEU A 13 25.01 9.16 -14.23
N LEU A 14 25.25 9.35 -12.93
CA LEU A 14 25.14 8.29 -11.93
C LEU A 14 23.81 8.32 -11.14
N PHE A 15 22.96 9.30 -11.38
CA PHE A 15 21.58 9.34 -10.85
C PHE A 15 20.53 9.00 -11.92
N SER A 16 20.88 8.21 -12.92
CA SER A 16 19.83 7.41 -13.57
C SER A 16 19.30 6.50 -12.50
N SER A 17 18.14 6.87 -11.96
CA SER A 17 17.37 6.09 -11.02
C SER A 17 17.38 4.62 -11.45
N LEU A 18 18.16 3.78 -10.77
CA LEU A 18 17.92 2.35 -10.75
C LEU A 18 16.52 2.23 -10.13
N HIS A 19 15.49 2.32 -10.97
CA HIS A 19 14.18 1.82 -10.60
C HIS A 19 14.41 0.32 -10.40
N ALA A 20 14.52 -0.10 -9.15
CA ALA A 20 14.63 -1.50 -8.81
C ALA A 20 13.44 -2.17 -9.50
N LYS A 21 13.74 -3.07 -10.46
CA LYS A 21 12.70 -3.77 -11.21
C LYS A 21 11.87 -4.54 -10.19
N VAL A 22 10.65 -4.10 -9.95
CA VAL A 22 9.73 -4.76 -9.05
C VAL A 22 9.46 -6.17 -9.61
N GLU A 23 9.77 -7.20 -8.85
CA GLU A 23 9.46 -8.59 -9.23
C GLU A 23 7.95 -8.83 -9.18
N GLY A 24 7.49 -9.92 -9.81
CA GLY A 24 6.08 -10.30 -9.79
C GLY A 24 5.23 -9.71 -10.93
N PRO A 25 3.90 -9.95 -10.92
CA PRO A 25 2.99 -9.69 -12.04
C PRO A 25 2.55 -8.23 -12.18
N LEU A 26 2.88 -7.37 -11.23
CA LEU A 26 2.52 -5.96 -11.27
C LEU A 26 3.72 -5.08 -11.56
N ASP A 27 3.47 -4.00 -12.27
CA ASP A 27 4.41 -2.90 -12.49
C ASP A 27 3.90 -1.64 -11.80
N PHE A 28 4.72 -1.02 -10.97
CA PHE A 28 4.43 0.21 -10.24
C PHE A 28 5.72 0.89 -9.80
N THR A 29 5.64 2.16 -9.48
CA THR A 29 6.76 2.92 -8.91
C THR A 29 6.63 2.92 -7.38
N PRO A 30 7.57 2.29 -6.65
CA PRO A 30 7.56 2.34 -5.19
C PRO A 30 7.76 3.77 -4.68
N PRO A 31 7.27 4.09 -3.46
CA PRO A 31 7.65 5.31 -2.78
C PRO A 31 9.17 5.43 -2.61
N GLU A 32 9.68 6.64 -2.58
CA GLU A 32 11.12 6.89 -2.39
C GLU A 32 11.60 6.30 -1.04
N GLY A 33 12.71 5.58 -1.08
CA GLY A 33 13.29 4.92 0.10
C GLY A 33 12.55 3.68 0.58
N ALA A 34 11.44 3.30 -0.03
CA ALA A 34 10.72 2.09 0.36
C ALA A 34 11.42 0.82 -0.15
N SER A 35 11.43 -0.23 0.68
CA SER A 35 11.80 -1.57 0.26
C SER A 35 10.59 -2.31 -0.31
N VAL A 36 10.80 -3.11 -1.35
CA VAL A 36 9.76 -3.93 -1.98
C VAL A 36 10.21 -5.37 -2.02
N SER A 37 9.37 -6.26 -1.53
CA SER A 37 9.54 -7.70 -1.68
C SER A 37 8.30 -8.32 -2.33
N PHE A 38 8.50 -9.38 -3.11
CA PHE A 38 7.43 -10.17 -3.71
C PHE A 38 7.58 -11.63 -3.31
N ASN A 39 6.47 -12.21 -2.87
CA ASN A 39 6.37 -13.64 -2.56
C ASN A 39 5.18 -14.23 -3.31
N GLY A 40 5.43 -15.21 -4.16
CA GLY A 40 4.41 -15.89 -4.94
C GLY A 40 4.44 -17.40 -4.65
N VAL A 41 3.43 -17.90 -3.94
CA VAL A 41 3.28 -19.32 -3.60
C VAL A 41 1.87 -19.78 -3.97
N GLY A 42 1.77 -20.87 -4.73
CA GLY A 42 0.48 -21.52 -5.02
C GLY A 42 -0.55 -20.64 -5.76
N GLY A 43 -0.10 -19.70 -6.60
CA GLY A 43 -0.97 -18.77 -7.33
C GLY A 43 -1.41 -17.54 -6.53
N ILE A 44 -1.01 -17.44 -5.28
CA ILE A 44 -1.21 -16.23 -4.46
C ILE A 44 0.07 -15.38 -4.58
N GLY A 45 -0.08 -14.15 -5.07
CA GLY A 45 0.99 -13.17 -5.12
C GLY A 45 0.83 -12.15 -3.98
N MET A 46 1.91 -11.87 -3.27
CA MET A 46 1.92 -10.87 -2.20
C MET A 46 3.14 -9.97 -2.34
N TYR A 47 2.91 -8.67 -2.36
CA TYR A 47 3.95 -7.66 -2.22
C TYR A 47 3.92 -7.12 -0.79
N SER A 48 5.11 -6.93 -0.20
CA SER A 48 5.31 -6.08 0.96
C SER A 48 6.12 -4.88 0.54
N ILE A 49 5.60 -3.72 0.83
CA ILE A 49 6.23 -2.43 0.57
C ILE A 49 6.35 -1.72 1.92
N ASP A 50 7.59 -1.61 2.39
CA ASP A 50 7.90 -1.10 3.70
C ASP A 50 8.67 0.22 3.58
N SER A 51 8.20 1.26 4.26
CA SER A 51 8.93 2.52 4.38
C SER A 51 10.20 2.34 5.22
N ALA A 52 11.17 3.23 5.06
CA ALA A 52 12.30 3.34 5.97
C ALA A 52 11.86 3.75 7.39
N ASP A 53 10.70 4.42 7.51
CA ASP A 53 10.13 4.80 8.79
C ASP A 53 9.37 3.64 9.43
N LEU A 54 9.59 3.44 10.73
CA LEU A 54 9.01 2.33 11.47
C LEU A 54 7.47 2.39 11.48
N GLY A 55 6.85 1.24 11.21
CA GLY A 55 5.40 1.07 11.29
C GLY A 55 4.61 1.55 10.08
N GLN A 56 5.29 1.97 9.02
CA GLN A 56 4.67 2.36 7.76
C GLN A 56 4.82 1.25 6.73
N THR A 57 3.74 0.57 6.43
CA THR A 57 3.73 -0.59 5.52
C THR A 57 2.57 -0.55 4.54
N MET A 58 2.76 -1.19 3.39
CA MET A 58 1.70 -1.54 2.47
C MET A 58 1.83 -3.00 2.06
N MET A 59 0.79 -3.77 2.26
CA MET A 59 0.68 -5.14 1.76
C MET A 59 -0.29 -5.18 0.60
N LEU A 60 0.13 -5.81 -0.49
CA LEU A 60 -0.69 -5.97 -1.70
C LEU A 60 -0.81 -7.46 -2.00
N THR A 61 -1.99 -8.03 -1.82
CA THR A 61 -2.22 -9.49 -1.93
C THR A 61 -3.24 -9.78 -3.02
N LYS A 62 -2.90 -10.69 -3.93
CA LYS A 62 -3.83 -11.21 -4.93
C LYS A 62 -4.88 -12.10 -4.26
N ILE A 63 -6.15 -11.86 -4.57
CA ILE A 63 -7.28 -12.66 -4.08
C ILE A 63 -7.68 -13.65 -5.18
N PRO A 64 -7.46 -14.96 -4.99
CA PRO A 64 -7.88 -15.97 -5.96
C PRO A 64 -9.41 -15.93 -6.17
N GLY A 65 -9.85 -15.88 -7.42
CA GLY A 65 -11.30 -15.83 -7.73
C GLY A 65 -11.99 -14.53 -7.35
N GLY A 66 -11.24 -13.51 -6.90
CA GLY A 66 -11.80 -12.25 -6.40
C GLY A 66 -12.61 -11.45 -7.41
N ALA A 67 -12.37 -11.64 -8.71
CA ALA A 67 -13.14 -10.96 -9.76
C ALA A 67 -14.65 -11.30 -9.75
N ALA A 68 -15.01 -12.48 -9.21
CA ALA A 68 -16.40 -12.91 -9.07
C ALA A 68 -17.05 -12.48 -7.75
N MET A 69 -16.29 -11.84 -6.85
CA MET A 69 -16.79 -11.43 -5.52
C MET A 69 -17.37 -10.03 -5.56
N ASP A 70 -18.45 -9.82 -4.81
CA ASP A 70 -18.94 -8.46 -4.54
C ASP A 70 -17.96 -7.72 -3.64
N GLN A 71 -17.32 -6.70 -4.21
CA GLN A 71 -16.28 -5.91 -3.54
C GLN A 71 -16.79 -5.22 -2.26
N GLU A 72 -18.04 -4.80 -2.24
CA GLU A 72 -18.61 -4.13 -1.07
C GLU A 72 -18.78 -5.09 0.10
N THR A 73 -19.33 -6.29 -0.16
CA THR A 73 -19.48 -7.36 0.83
C THR A 73 -18.11 -7.82 1.36
N LEU A 74 -17.13 -8.00 0.47
CA LEU A 74 -15.79 -8.43 0.88
C LEU A 74 -15.12 -7.36 1.73
N LEU A 75 -15.18 -6.09 1.31
CA LEU A 75 -14.61 -4.97 2.07
C LEU A 75 -15.28 -4.82 3.43
N LYS A 76 -16.61 -4.99 3.50
CA LYS A 76 -17.35 -5.00 4.77
C LYS A 76 -16.87 -6.11 5.69
N THR A 77 -16.71 -7.34 5.19
CA THR A 77 -16.22 -8.48 5.96
C THR A 77 -14.83 -8.22 6.54
N MET A 78 -13.91 -7.69 5.73
CA MET A 78 -12.56 -7.31 6.18
C MET A 78 -12.60 -6.21 7.25
N THR A 79 -13.47 -5.23 7.06
CA THR A 79 -13.70 -4.13 7.99
C THR A 79 -14.20 -4.64 9.35
N ASP A 80 -15.20 -5.51 9.34
CA ASP A 80 -15.80 -6.06 10.57
C ASP A 80 -14.79 -6.94 11.33
N ALA A 81 -13.99 -7.74 10.61
CA ALA A 81 -12.91 -8.54 11.18
C ALA A 81 -11.84 -7.65 11.83
N PHE A 82 -11.40 -6.59 11.14
CA PHE A 82 -10.42 -5.64 11.67
C PHE A 82 -10.93 -4.93 12.93
N VAL A 83 -12.16 -4.42 12.92
CA VAL A 83 -12.76 -3.76 14.09
C VAL A 83 -12.85 -4.73 15.27
N THR A 84 -13.21 -5.98 15.03
CA THR A 84 -13.27 -7.03 16.06
C THR A 84 -11.89 -7.30 16.67
N GLN A 85 -10.86 -7.42 15.81
CA GLN A 85 -9.48 -7.60 16.24
C GLN A 85 -8.98 -6.42 17.09
N MET A 86 -9.24 -5.18 16.63
CA MET A 86 -8.84 -3.98 17.36
C MET A 86 -9.52 -3.88 18.73
N LYS A 87 -10.81 -4.21 18.83
CA LYS A 87 -11.51 -4.28 20.13
C LYS A 87 -10.90 -5.32 21.07
N ALA A 88 -10.48 -6.47 20.53
CA ALA A 88 -9.82 -7.51 21.34
C ALA A 88 -8.47 -7.04 21.90
N GLN A 89 -7.76 -6.17 21.17
CA GLN A 89 -6.47 -5.62 21.56
C GLN A 89 -6.58 -4.37 22.47
N GLU A 90 -7.74 -3.77 22.61
CA GLU A 90 -7.97 -2.54 23.37
C GLU A 90 -7.46 -2.65 24.82
N LYS A 91 -7.58 -3.83 25.43
CA LYS A 91 -7.09 -4.09 26.78
C LYS A 91 -5.55 -4.07 26.91
N LEU A 92 -4.84 -4.32 25.82
CA LEU A 92 -3.37 -4.41 25.80
C LEU A 92 -2.72 -3.07 25.42
N VAL A 93 -3.32 -2.31 24.53
CA VAL A 93 -2.71 -1.11 23.93
C VAL A 93 -3.42 0.18 24.34
N GLY A 94 -4.42 0.11 25.23
CA GLY A 94 -5.28 1.23 25.60
C GLY A 94 -6.47 1.37 24.64
N LYS A 95 -7.30 2.37 24.88
CA LYS A 95 -8.54 2.56 24.13
C LYS A 95 -8.25 3.00 22.70
N LEU A 96 -8.54 2.11 21.75
CA LEU A 96 -8.49 2.41 20.33
C LEU A 96 -9.90 2.84 19.87
N THR A 97 -9.99 3.99 19.25
CA THR A 97 -11.25 4.50 18.73
C THR A 97 -11.20 4.55 17.21
N PRO A 98 -11.63 3.48 16.50
CA PRO A 98 -11.81 3.56 15.08
C PRO A 98 -12.97 4.53 14.78
N LYS A 99 -12.75 5.51 13.90
CA LYS A 99 -13.85 6.32 13.38
C LYS A 99 -14.61 5.51 12.35
N ASN A 100 -15.95 5.63 12.32
CA ASN A 100 -16.79 4.92 11.36
C ASN A 100 -16.29 5.14 9.93
N PRO A 101 -15.84 4.10 9.28
CA PRO A 101 -15.32 4.21 7.94
C PRO A 101 -16.47 4.39 6.93
N ARG A 102 -16.19 5.14 5.87
CA ARG A 102 -17.07 5.21 4.71
C ARG A 102 -16.42 4.50 3.54
N VAL A 103 -17.18 3.65 2.89
CA VAL A 103 -16.76 3.06 1.61
C VAL A 103 -16.70 4.16 0.57
N LYS A 104 -15.59 4.22 -0.17
CA LYS A 104 -15.38 5.17 -1.26
C LYS A 104 -14.89 4.43 -2.49
N ASP A 105 -15.17 4.99 -3.65
CA ASP A 105 -14.64 4.46 -4.91
C ASP A 105 -13.18 4.89 -5.10
N PHE A 106 -12.40 3.98 -5.69
CA PHE A 106 -11.03 4.22 -6.14
C PHE A 106 -10.94 3.97 -7.64
N LYS A 107 -10.20 4.84 -8.32
CA LYS A 107 -9.83 4.66 -9.71
C LYS A 107 -8.41 5.18 -9.92
N GLY A 108 -7.53 4.34 -10.45
CA GLY A 108 -6.15 4.70 -10.72
C GLY A 108 -5.41 3.62 -11.49
N GLY A 109 -4.57 4.03 -12.43
CA GLY A 109 -3.84 3.13 -13.31
C GLY A 109 -4.78 2.24 -14.13
N SER A 110 -4.50 0.94 -14.15
CA SER A 110 -5.34 -0.08 -14.79
C SER A 110 -6.40 -0.65 -13.84
N PHE A 111 -6.47 -0.16 -12.61
CA PHE A 111 -7.32 -0.73 -11.56
C PHE A 111 -8.42 0.24 -11.13
N SER A 112 -9.56 -0.33 -10.82
CA SER A 112 -10.66 0.36 -10.16
C SER A 112 -11.18 -0.49 -9.01
N GLY A 113 -11.88 0.13 -8.07
CA GLY A 113 -12.41 -0.61 -6.93
C GLY A 113 -12.94 0.29 -5.83
N LYS A 114 -12.90 -0.22 -4.61
CA LYS A 114 -13.42 0.46 -3.42
C LYS A 114 -12.38 0.48 -2.32
N PHE A 115 -12.47 1.45 -1.42
CA PHE A 115 -11.63 1.48 -0.24
C PHE A 115 -12.38 1.96 1.00
N VAL A 116 -11.85 1.56 2.15
CA VAL A 116 -12.27 2.00 3.48
C VAL A 116 -11.05 2.50 4.23
N ARG A 117 -11.17 3.65 4.86
CA ARG A 117 -10.12 4.25 5.68
C ARG A 117 -10.54 4.28 7.14
N PHE A 118 -9.65 3.81 8.00
CA PHE A 118 -9.72 3.93 9.44
C PHE A 118 -8.71 4.96 9.93
N THR A 119 -9.11 5.76 10.88
CA THR A 119 -8.20 6.55 11.71
C THR A 119 -8.17 5.91 13.08
N LEU A 120 -7.00 5.44 13.49
CA LEU A 120 -6.77 4.86 14.79
C LEU A 120 -6.17 5.92 15.68
N SER A 121 -6.85 6.23 16.78
CA SER A 121 -6.31 7.10 17.82
C SER A 121 -6.18 6.29 19.10
N SER A 122 -4.98 6.25 19.66
CA SER A 122 -4.71 5.64 20.95
C SER A 122 -4.30 6.74 21.93
N GLU A 123 -4.88 6.74 23.11
CA GLU A 123 -4.47 7.63 24.20
C GLU A 123 -3.03 7.30 24.68
N ALA A 124 -2.60 6.05 24.50
CA ALA A 124 -1.26 5.58 24.84
C ALA A 124 -0.21 5.87 23.74
N LEU A 125 -0.65 6.09 22.50
CA LEU A 125 0.21 6.42 21.37
C LEU A 125 -0.10 7.85 20.96
N SER A 126 0.85 8.75 21.09
CA SER A 126 0.70 10.17 20.72
C SER A 126 0.55 10.42 19.22
N SER A 127 0.48 9.36 18.41
CA SER A 127 0.37 9.42 16.96
C SER A 127 -0.99 8.93 16.47
N VAL A 128 -1.54 9.65 15.48
CA VAL A 128 -2.71 9.21 14.72
C VAL A 128 -2.23 8.35 13.57
N ASN A 129 -2.55 7.07 13.62
CA ASN A 129 -2.23 6.14 12.54
C ASN A 129 -3.45 5.87 11.67
N PHE A 130 -3.23 5.66 10.39
CA PHE A 130 -4.25 5.25 9.46
C PHE A 130 -4.06 3.79 9.05
N THR A 131 -5.18 3.11 8.90
CA THR A 131 -5.23 1.84 8.16
C THR A 131 -6.28 1.98 7.07
N ILE A 132 -5.89 1.65 5.84
CA ILE A 132 -6.76 1.74 4.68
C ILE A 132 -6.77 0.37 3.99
N PHE A 133 -7.96 -0.15 3.73
CA PHE A 133 -8.16 -1.34 2.91
C PHE A 133 -8.66 -0.92 1.54
N TYR A 134 -7.96 -1.34 0.50
CA TYR A 134 -8.39 -1.21 -0.87
C TYR A 134 -8.72 -2.59 -1.43
N LEU A 135 -9.80 -2.69 -2.18
CA LEU A 135 -10.07 -3.79 -3.09
C LEU A 135 -10.03 -3.25 -4.51
N LEU A 136 -9.11 -3.76 -5.29
CA LEU A 136 -8.76 -3.26 -6.61
C LEU A 136 -8.90 -4.37 -7.63
N SER A 137 -9.54 -4.09 -8.78
CA SER A 137 -9.68 -5.05 -9.87
C SER A 137 -9.35 -4.40 -11.21
N ASP A 138 -8.77 -5.18 -12.10
CA ASP A 138 -8.58 -4.85 -13.51
C ASP A 138 -9.60 -5.57 -14.41
N GLY A 139 -10.57 -6.25 -13.81
CA GLY A 139 -11.59 -7.06 -14.49
C GLY A 139 -11.25 -8.56 -14.54
N GLU A 140 -9.97 -8.93 -14.40
CA GLU A 140 -9.52 -10.33 -14.37
C GLU A 140 -9.05 -10.72 -12.97
N ASP A 141 -8.22 -9.90 -12.39
CA ASP A 141 -7.63 -10.12 -11.08
C ASP A 141 -8.17 -9.12 -10.05
N THR A 142 -8.29 -9.57 -8.81
CA THR A 142 -8.59 -8.72 -7.67
C THR A 142 -7.44 -8.75 -6.67
N TRP A 143 -7.09 -7.56 -6.20
CA TRP A 143 -6.02 -7.35 -5.23
C TRP A 143 -6.56 -6.64 -4.00
N ASN A 144 -6.16 -7.09 -2.84
CA ASN A 144 -6.33 -6.36 -1.60
C ASN A 144 -5.04 -5.59 -1.30
N ALA A 145 -5.15 -4.27 -1.11
CA ALA A 145 -4.07 -3.47 -0.57
C ALA A 145 -4.43 -3.02 0.85
N THR A 146 -3.59 -3.36 1.82
CA THR A 146 -3.68 -2.86 3.19
C THR A 146 -2.54 -1.89 3.42
N VAL A 147 -2.87 -0.64 3.71
CA VAL A 147 -1.91 0.44 3.97
C VAL A 147 -2.02 0.84 5.42
N THR A 148 -0.91 0.79 6.16
CA THR A 148 -0.81 1.25 7.55
C THR A 148 0.31 2.26 7.68
N GLY A 149 0.07 3.37 8.34
CA GLY A 149 1.06 4.44 8.51
C GLY A 149 0.44 5.78 8.82
N ASP A 150 1.18 6.83 8.54
CA ASP A 150 0.76 8.22 8.65
C ASP A 150 0.15 8.77 7.34
N GLU A 151 -0.25 10.04 7.36
CA GLU A 151 -0.88 10.69 6.21
C GLU A 151 0.06 10.81 5.01
N GLY A 152 1.35 11.05 5.26
CA GLY A 152 2.37 11.12 4.21
C GLY A 152 2.50 9.80 3.48
N TRP A 153 2.67 8.71 4.23
CA TRP A 153 2.74 7.35 3.70
C TRP A 153 1.47 6.96 2.94
N SER A 154 0.30 7.27 3.51
CA SER A 154 -0.98 7.04 2.85
C SER A 154 -1.06 7.71 1.47
N THR A 155 -0.53 8.93 1.35
CA THR A 155 -0.49 9.69 0.10
C THR A 155 0.44 9.04 -0.92
N GLU A 156 1.64 8.61 -0.50
CA GLU A 156 2.60 7.92 -1.37
C GLU A 156 2.06 6.56 -1.84
N CYS A 157 1.46 5.78 -0.95
CA CYS A 157 0.80 4.52 -1.33
C CYS A 157 -0.34 4.73 -2.34
N LYS A 158 -1.12 5.81 -2.19
CA LYS A 158 -2.18 6.14 -3.16
C LYS A 158 -1.59 6.48 -4.54
N LYS A 159 -0.46 7.19 -4.60
CA LYS A 159 0.24 7.46 -5.87
C LYS A 159 0.73 6.16 -6.51
N LEU A 160 1.32 5.25 -5.71
CA LEU A 160 1.74 3.92 -6.16
C LEU A 160 0.55 3.17 -6.79
N LEU A 161 -0.57 3.03 -6.06
CA LEU A 161 -1.77 2.36 -6.55
C LEU A 161 -2.33 3.00 -7.82
N SER A 162 -2.21 4.33 -7.95
CA SER A 162 -2.66 5.06 -9.14
C SER A 162 -1.76 4.86 -10.36
N SER A 163 -0.51 4.43 -10.18
CA SER A 163 0.43 4.11 -11.25
C SER A 163 0.46 2.62 -11.61
N MET A 164 -0.18 1.78 -10.81
CA MET A 164 -0.11 0.32 -10.89
C MET A 164 -0.68 -0.21 -12.20
N LYS A 165 0.04 -1.14 -12.83
CA LYS A 165 -0.33 -1.82 -14.06
C LYS A 165 -0.02 -3.31 -13.96
N LYS A 166 -0.74 -4.13 -14.73
CA LYS A 166 -0.39 -5.52 -14.98
C LYS A 166 0.77 -5.57 -15.98
N LYS A 167 1.73 -6.47 -15.77
CA LYS A 167 2.83 -6.75 -16.73
C LYS A 167 2.36 -7.60 -17.88
#